data_e636f6ac9ebe404e3a2760e4e4f33331
#
_entry.id   e636f6ac9ebe404e3a2760e4e4f33331
#
_cell.length_a   1.000
_cell.length_b   1.000
_cell.length_c   1.000
_cell.angle_alpha   90.00
_cell.angle_beta   90.00
_cell.angle_gamma   90.00
#
_symmetry.space_group_name_H-M   'P 1'
#
loop_
_entity.id
_entity.type
_entity.pdbx_description
1 polymer ?
#
loop_
_entity_poly.entity_id
_entity_poly.type
_entity_poly.pdbx_seq_one_letter_code
_entity_poly.pdbx_strand_id
1 'polypeptide(L)'
;MDMKKRLGRLKYHPLIQVLGRNKGNPRTLVLIEPLWGIPYNLIAPFATLYMYTQGVTDVQIGLILSITMVVQVCFSFFAGILADKLGRKTTTMMGDFFGWGLACLVWAASQNFWLFLLAALLNCFEQINQTAWYCLLIEDADQRDLVGLYTWINIGGLVAIFFAPISGMLVSANSVVPVVRVLYVLFALTMMTKCFITYKFCHETRQGQVRKAETKGISPFRMLGEYRQLIPMLLKNRAVVKAVAVAVLLYIANVVNTNFFSLYVTQRLGLSDNYLALFPILNAGVMLVFMVGIQHKLNALKFRAPLWAGLALYAVGALVLLLSPVGGLGFVLLNVFLTAVAASLVNPRKDALLQLNLDPQERARLNALIMASTVALSSPFGYLAGWLSSMDRRLPFGFMILLFLLAMAVVGRIKEPQVEEAKS
;
A
#
# COMPACT_ATOMS: atom_id res chain seq x y z
N MET A 1 -7.15 -26.48 -34.51
CA MET A 1 -5.78 -26.18 -34.98
C MET A 1 -5.25 -24.82 -34.54
N ASP A 2 -5.97 -24.09 -33.67
CA ASP A 2 -5.66 -22.65 -33.38
C ASP A 2 -5.00 -22.38 -32.01
N MET A 3 -5.16 -23.26 -31.05
CA MET A 3 -4.64 -23.07 -29.70
C MET A 3 -3.09 -23.17 -29.60
N LYS A 4 -2.48 -24.11 -30.38
CA LYS A 4 -1.00 -24.24 -30.45
C LYS A 4 -0.34 -23.04 -31.16
N LYS A 5 -1.00 -22.46 -32.19
CA LYS A 5 -0.50 -21.23 -32.85
C LYS A 5 -0.64 -19.99 -31.97
N ARG A 6 -1.68 -19.87 -31.16
CA ARG A 6 -1.86 -18.77 -30.20
C ARG A 6 -0.85 -18.88 -29.05
N LEU A 7 -0.61 -20.07 -28.53
CA LEU A 7 0.44 -20.32 -27.51
C LEU A 7 1.87 -20.04 -28.04
N GLY A 8 2.12 -20.30 -29.32
CA GLY A 8 3.37 -19.95 -29.97
C GLY A 8 3.60 -18.43 -30.06
N ARG A 9 2.56 -17.65 -30.37
CA ARG A 9 2.64 -16.17 -30.39
C ARG A 9 2.80 -15.55 -28.99
N LEU A 10 2.27 -16.16 -27.94
CA LEU A 10 2.43 -15.73 -26.56
C LEU A 10 3.91 -15.79 -26.12
N LYS A 11 4.68 -16.78 -26.56
CA LYS A 11 6.13 -16.89 -26.28
C LYS A 11 6.94 -15.69 -26.80
N TYR A 12 6.45 -15.01 -27.82
CA TYR A 12 7.10 -13.81 -28.40
C TYR A 12 6.60 -12.50 -27.80
N HIS A 13 5.68 -12.56 -26.85
CA HIS A 13 5.20 -11.35 -26.19
C HIS A 13 6.32 -10.74 -25.32
N PRO A 14 6.62 -9.43 -25.42
CA PRO A 14 7.72 -8.79 -24.71
C PRO A 14 7.75 -9.09 -23.22
N LEU A 15 6.60 -9.04 -22.54
CA LEU A 15 6.48 -9.32 -21.10
C LEU A 15 6.87 -10.77 -20.74
N ILE A 16 6.53 -11.76 -21.58
CA ILE A 16 6.90 -13.16 -21.32
C ILE A 16 8.39 -13.35 -21.51
N GLN A 17 8.99 -12.66 -22.47
CA GLN A 17 10.44 -12.67 -22.69
C GLN A 17 11.21 -12.10 -21.49
N VAL A 18 10.66 -11.09 -20.78
CA VAL A 18 11.23 -10.54 -19.54
C VAL A 18 11.46 -11.65 -18.51
N LEU A 19 10.45 -12.48 -18.23
CA LEU A 19 10.58 -13.62 -17.31
C LEU A 19 11.49 -14.73 -17.86
N GLY A 20 11.61 -14.86 -19.19
CA GLY A 20 12.50 -15.80 -19.83
C GLY A 20 13.98 -15.42 -19.68
N ARG A 21 14.30 -14.12 -19.78
CA ARG A 21 15.67 -13.57 -19.64
C ARG A 21 16.11 -13.49 -18.18
N ASN A 22 15.25 -13.03 -17.29
CA ASN A 22 15.54 -12.84 -15.87
C ASN A 22 15.30 -14.14 -15.08
N LYS A 23 16.14 -15.13 -15.28
CA LYS A 23 16.11 -16.38 -14.50
C LYS A 23 16.62 -16.14 -13.07
N GLY A 24 16.21 -16.99 -12.12
CA GLY A 24 16.62 -16.88 -10.72
C GLY A 24 15.68 -16.01 -9.88
N ASN A 25 16.23 -15.09 -9.07
CA ASN A 25 15.48 -14.28 -8.12
C ASN A 25 14.29 -13.53 -8.74
N PRO A 26 14.47 -12.73 -9.83
CA PRO A 26 13.36 -11.92 -10.35
C PRO A 26 12.18 -12.77 -10.81
N ARG A 27 12.45 -13.83 -11.57
CA ARG A 27 11.42 -14.73 -12.07
C ARG A 27 10.68 -15.45 -10.92
N THR A 28 11.44 -15.95 -9.94
CA THR A 28 10.86 -16.67 -8.81
C THR A 28 9.96 -15.75 -8.02
N LEU A 29 10.41 -14.55 -7.67
CA LEU A 29 9.64 -13.59 -6.87
C LEU A 29 8.35 -13.15 -7.56
N VAL A 30 8.41 -12.84 -8.87
CA VAL A 30 7.21 -12.50 -9.65
C VAL A 30 6.20 -13.64 -9.66
N LEU A 31 6.65 -14.88 -9.85
CA LEU A 31 5.74 -16.04 -9.93
C LEU A 31 5.09 -16.42 -8.60
N ILE A 32 5.75 -16.15 -7.47
CA ILE A 32 5.21 -16.45 -6.14
C ILE A 32 4.47 -15.27 -5.50
N GLU A 33 4.47 -14.09 -6.12
CA GLU A 33 3.77 -12.91 -5.58
C GLU A 33 2.25 -13.13 -5.38
N PRO A 34 1.53 -13.89 -6.23
CA PRO A 34 0.13 -14.23 -5.99
C PRO A 34 -0.12 -14.95 -4.66
N LEU A 35 0.87 -15.65 -4.07
CA LEU A 35 0.75 -16.29 -2.76
C LEU A 35 0.56 -15.29 -1.63
N TRP A 36 0.99 -14.05 -1.80
CA TRP A 36 0.71 -12.93 -0.92
C TRP A 36 -0.54 -12.15 -1.38
N GLY A 37 -0.58 -11.77 -2.65
CA GLY A 37 -1.58 -10.84 -3.18
C GLY A 37 -3.01 -11.37 -3.11
N ILE A 38 -3.24 -12.64 -3.43
CA ILE A 38 -4.59 -13.22 -3.43
C ILE A 38 -5.15 -13.30 -2.01
N PRO A 39 -4.50 -13.95 -1.01
CA PRO A 39 -5.02 -14.01 0.35
C PRO A 39 -5.17 -12.62 1.00
N TYR A 40 -4.26 -11.68 0.73
CA TYR A 40 -4.38 -10.32 1.19
C TYR A 40 -5.69 -9.67 0.73
N ASN A 41 -6.01 -9.73 -0.55
CA ASN A 41 -7.23 -9.13 -1.10
C ASN A 41 -8.52 -9.85 -0.65
N LEU A 42 -8.46 -11.13 -0.28
CA LEU A 42 -9.59 -11.84 0.33
C LEU A 42 -9.90 -11.31 1.74
N ILE A 43 -8.90 -10.86 2.50
CA ILE A 43 -9.03 -10.49 3.91
C ILE A 43 -9.21 -8.97 4.07
N ALA A 44 -8.48 -8.17 3.31
CA ALA A 44 -8.37 -6.73 3.51
C ALA A 44 -9.73 -6.00 3.67
N PRO A 45 -10.79 -6.30 2.90
CA PRO A 45 -12.09 -5.65 3.05
C PRO A 45 -12.76 -5.91 4.41
N PHE A 46 -12.42 -7.02 5.07
CA PHE A 46 -13.07 -7.50 6.28
C PHE A 46 -12.21 -7.31 7.54
N ALA A 47 -10.95 -6.92 7.44
CA ALA A 47 -10.01 -6.91 8.57
C ALA A 47 -10.50 -6.06 9.75
N THR A 48 -10.99 -4.85 9.51
CA THR A 48 -11.51 -3.97 10.56
C THR A 48 -12.85 -4.45 11.08
N LEU A 49 -13.74 -4.92 10.20
CA LEU A 49 -15.02 -5.49 10.59
C LEU A 49 -14.82 -6.74 11.46
N TYR A 50 -13.83 -7.58 11.15
CA TYR A 50 -13.47 -8.75 11.96
C TYR A 50 -13.04 -8.37 13.38
N MET A 51 -12.18 -7.36 13.54
CA MET A 51 -11.82 -6.84 14.87
C MET A 51 -13.06 -6.35 15.62
N TYR A 52 -13.91 -5.58 14.97
CA TYR A 52 -15.14 -5.02 15.55
C TYR A 52 -16.12 -6.13 16.00
N THR A 53 -16.34 -7.15 15.17
CA THR A 53 -17.22 -8.29 15.51
C THR A 53 -16.69 -9.15 16.63
N GLN A 54 -15.39 -9.08 16.94
CA GLN A 54 -14.73 -9.71 18.07
C GLN A 54 -14.70 -8.81 19.33
N GLY A 55 -15.48 -7.70 19.33
CA GLY A 55 -15.65 -6.82 20.48
C GLY A 55 -14.55 -5.76 20.64
N VAL A 56 -13.65 -5.58 19.67
CA VAL A 56 -12.68 -4.48 19.68
C VAL A 56 -13.39 -3.18 19.34
N THR A 57 -13.31 -2.20 20.21
CA THR A 57 -13.97 -0.90 20.02
C THR A 57 -13.28 -0.06 18.94
N ASP A 58 -13.99 0.92 18.36
CA ASP A 58 -13.45 1.84 17.36
C ASP A 58 -12.21 2.58 17.88
N VAL A 59 -12.21 2.98 19.15
CA VAL A 59 -11.06 3.65 19.80
C VAL A 59 -9.86 2.69 19.88
N GLN A 60 -10.09 1.43 20.23
CA GLN A 60 -9.05 0.41 20.30
C GLN A 60 -8.48 0.09 18.91
N ILE A 61 -9.32 0.03 17.88
CA ILE A 61 -8.90 -0.11 16.47
C ILE A 61 -7.98 1.06 16.10
N GLY A 62 -8.42 2.29 16.38
CA GLY A 62 -7.61 3.48 16.13
C GLY A 62 -6.28 3.50 16.90
N LEU A 63 -6.28 2.97 18.13
CA LEU A 63 -5.06 2.85 18.94
C LEU A 63 -4.09 1.81 18.34
N ILE A 64 -4.57 0.64 17.90
CA ILE A 64 -3.77 -0.35 17.17
C ILE A 64 -3.11 0.30 15.95
N LEU A 65 -3.88 1.05 15.14
CA LEU A 65 -3.36 1.74 13.95
C LEU A 65 -2.24 2.74 14.32
N SER A 66 -2.46 3.56 15.35
CA SER A 66 -1.46 4.55 15.78
C SER A 66 -0.17 3.91 16.28
N ILE A 67 -0.28 2.89 17.14
CA ILE A 67 0.88 2.17 17.68
C ILE A 67 1.66 1.48 16.55
N THR A 68 0.96 0.79 15.67
CA THR A 68 1.62 0.09 14.55
C THR A 68 2.30 1.04 13.58
N MET A 69 1.73 2.21 13.30
CA MET A 69 2.40 3.23 12.49
C MET A 69 3.71 3.71 13.11
N VAL A 70 3.76 3.94 14.42
CA VAL A 70 5.00 4.31 15.12
C VAL A 70 6.05 3.20 15.00
N VAL A 71 5.64 1.93 15.20
CA VAL A 71 6.54 0.79 15.08
C VAL A 71 7.00 0.59 13.63
N GLN A 72 6.14 0.79 12.64
CA GLN A 72 6.49 0.75 11.22
C GLN A 72 7.57 1.79 10.87
N VAL A 73 7.50 3.01 11.43
CA VAL A 73 8.54 4.02 11.26
C VAL A 73 9.88 3.52 11.78
N CYS A 74 9.90 2.95 12.98
CA CYS A 74 11.12 2.37 13.54
C CYS A 74 11.67 1.26 12.63
N PHE A 75 10.82 0.34 12.21
CA PHE A 75 11.22 -0.78 11.36
C PHE A 75 11.69 -0.34 9.96
N SER A 76 11.11 0.71 9.37
CA SER A 76 11.54 1.23 8.09
C SER A 76 12.98 1.78 8.12
N PHE A 77 13.41 2.41 9.23
CA PHE A 77 14.81 2.80 9.40
C PHE A 77 15.75 1.62 9.55
N PHE A 78 15.32 0.55 10.21
CA PHE A 78 16.11 -0.66 10.36
C PHE A 78 16.11 -1.57 9.13
N ALA A 79 15.14 -1.41 8.22
CA ALA A 79 14.96 -2.27 7.05
C ALA A 79 16.21 -2.36 6.17
N GLY A 80 16.78 -1.22 5.76
CA GLY A 80 18.01 -1.17 4.98
C GLY A 80 19.21 -1.76 5.72
N ILE A 81 19.32 -1.46 7.03
CA ILE A 81 20.42 -1.97 7.87
C ILE A 81 20.37 -3.49 8.00
N LEU A 82 19.19 -4.05 8.22
CA LEU A 82 19.01 -5.50 8.31
C LEU A 82 19.26 -6.17 6.95
N ALA A 83 18.77 -5.58 5.86
CA ALA A 83 19.04 -6.06 4.52
C ALA A 83 20.53 -6.07 4.19
N ASP A 84 21.30 -5.06 4.62
CA ASP A 84 22.75 -4.99 4.43
C ASP A 84 23.52 -5.98 5.33
N LYS A 85 23.08 -6.20 6.56
CA LYS A 85 23.77 -7.06 7.53
C LYS A 85 23.47 -8.56 7.38
N LEU A 86 22.20 -8.90 7.16
CA LEU A 86 21.75 -10.30 7.07
C LEU A 86 21.75 -10.81 5.64
N GLY A 87 21.73 -9.89 4.67
CA GLY A 87 21.53 -10.17 3.25
C GLY A 87 20.07 -10.04 2.82
N ARG A 88 19.85 -9.83 1.52
CA ARG A 88 18.51 -9.59 0.93
C ARG A 88 17.59 -10.79 1.10
N LYS A 89 18.09 -11.99 0.76
CA LYS A 89 17.34 -13.24 0.84
C LYS A 89 16.87 -13.53 2.27
N THR A 90 17.78 -13.50 3.23
CA THR A 90 17.48 -13.83 4.63
C THR A 90 16.49 -12.83 5.21
N THR A 91 16.67 -11.54 4.96
CA THR A 91 15.80 -10.48 5.46
C THR A 91 14.40 -10.59 4.86
N THR A 92 14.28 -10.87 3.55
CA THR A 92 12.99 -11.13 2.89
C THR A 92 12.25 -12.31 3.55
N MET A 93 12.95 -13.43 3.77
CA MET A 93 12.35 -14.61 4.40
C MET A 93 11.89 -14.33 5.83
N MET A 94 12.70 -13.60 6.62
CA MET A 94 12.32 -13.22 7.99
C MET A 94 11.07 -12.31 7.98
N GLY A 95 11.03 -11.33 7.10
CA GLY A 95 9.89 -10.44 6.96
C GLY A 95 8.62 -11.16 6.53
N ASP A 96 8.68 -12.05 5.55
CA ASP A 96 7.55 -12.88 5.12
C ASP A 96 7.08 -13.83 6.24
N PHE A 97 8.03 -14.46 6.96
CA PHE A 97 7.69 -15.41 8.03
C PHE A 97 7.04 -14.70 9.24
N PHE A 98 7.67 -13.67 9.79
CA PHE A 98 7.15 -12.98 10.98
C PHE A 98 6.00 -12.03 10.61
N GLY A 99 6.16 -11.23 9.54
CA GLY A 99 5.21 -10.20 9.14
C GLY A 99 3.90 -10.76 8.58
N TRP A 100 3.93 -11.91 7.94
CA TRP A 100 2.73 -12.50 7.34
C TRP A 100 2.45 -13.92 7.82
N GLY A 101 3.44 -14.82 7.84
CA GLY A 101 3.23 -16.20 8.26
C GLY A 101 2.74 -16.30 9.70
N LEU A 102 3.57 -15.89 10.67
CA LEU A 102 3.24 -15.92 12.09
C LEU A 102 2.15 -14.92 12.45
N ALA A 103 2.22 -13.70 11.93
CA ALA A 103 1.21 -12.67 12.18
C ALA A 103 -0.19 -13.16 11.82
N CYS A 104 -0.38 -13.77 10.65
CA CYS A 104 -1.69 -14.28 10.22
C CYS A 104 -2.23 -15.39 11.13
N LEU A 105 -1.37 -16.27 11.69
CA LEU A 105 -1.80 -17.24 12.69
C LEU A 105 -2.30 -16.56 13.97
N VAL A 106 -1.61 -15.49 14.41
CA VAL A 106 -2.06 -14.71 15.57
C VAL A 106 -3.36 -13.98 15.25
N TRP A 107 -3.51 -13.40 14.04
CA TRP A 107 -4.77 -12.81 13.58
C TRP A 107 -5.92 -13.82 13.61
N ALA A 108 -5.72 -15.04 13.13
CA ALA A 108 -6.73 -16.09 13.14
C ALA A 108 -7.16 -16.48 14.55
N ALA A 109 -6.23 -16.50 15.51
CA ALA A 109 -6.46 -16.83 16.90
C ALA A 109 -7.01 -15.66 17.74
N SER A 110 -6.94 -14.42 17.21
CA SER A 110 -7.27 -13.20 17.96
C SER A 110 -8.75 -13.13 18.35
N GLN A 111 -9.01 -12.75 19.61
CA GLN A 111 -10.34 -12.61 20.18
C GLN A 111 -10.48 -11.37 21.07
N ASN A 112 -9.41 -10.61 21.26
CA ASN A 112 -9.37 -9.44 22.11
C ASN A 112 -8.34 -8.42 21.64
N PHE A 113 -8.39 -7.20 22.17
CA PHE A 113 -7.50 -6.11 21.83
C PHE A 113 -6.02 -6.47 21.85
N TRP A 114 -5.55 -7.19 22.88
CA TRP A 114 -4.12 -7.49 23.06
C TRP A 114 -3.57 -8.44 21.99
N LEU A 115 -4.35 -9.45 21.62
CA LEU A 115 -3.96 -10.39 20.56
C LEU A 115 -3.98 -9.71 19.19
N PHE A 116 -4.97 -8.86 18.92
CA PHE A 116 -5.00 -8.04 17.69
C PHE A 116 -3.83 -7.06 17.62
N LEU A 117 -3.48 -6.42 18.75
CA LEU A 117 -2.31 -5.55 18.82
C LEU A 117 -1.02 -6.35 18.56
N LEU A 118 -0.84 -7.54 19.18
CA LEU A 118 0.30 -8.40 18.94
C LEU A 118 0.41 -8.81 17.47
N ALA A 119 -0.69 -9.23 16.85
CA ALA A 119 -0.74 -9.60 15.45
C ALA A 119 -0.35 -8.42 14.54
N ALA A 120 -0.88 -7.24 14.81
CA ALA A 120 -0.58 -6.02 14.08
C ALA A 120 0.88 -5.55 14.26
N LEU A 121 1.47 -5.74 15.45
CA LEU A 121 2.89 -5.48 15.70
C LEU A 121 3.79 -6.45 14.92
N LEU A 122 3.42 -7.73 14.84
CA LEU A 122 4.11 -8.70 13.98
C LEU A 122 4.02 -8.30 12.51
N ASN A 123 2.87 -7.79 12.02
CA ASN A 123 2.78 -7.29 10.65
C ASN A 123 3.76 -6.14 10.34
N CYS A 124 4.24 -5.39 11.35
CA CYS A 124 5.22 -4.33 11.10
C CYS A 124 6.55 -4.85 10.51
N PHE A 125 6.87 -6.15 10.65
CA PHE A 125 8.01 -6.79 9.97
C PHE A 125 7.93 -6.71 8.44
N GLU A 126 6.75 -6.46 7.88
CA GLU A 126 6.56 -6.18 6.46
C GLU A 126 7.42 -4.99 5.98
N GLN A 127 7.61 -3.96 6.80
CA GLN A 127 8.45 -2.81 6.44
C GLN A 127 9.90 -3.21 6.17
N ILE A 128 10.38 -4.19 6.93
CA ILE A 128 11.73 -4.75 6.75
C ILE A 128 11.76 -5.60 5.46
N ASN A 129 10.72 -6.41 5.25
CA ASN A 129 10.60 -7.24 4.07
C ASN A 129 10.56 -6.41 2.79
N GLN A 130 9.74 -5.37 2.74
CA GLN A 130 9.51 -4.56 1.54
C GLN A 130 10.83 -4.07 0.94
N THR A 131 11.75 -3.52 1.76
CA THR A 131 13.06 -3.05 1.30
C THR A 131 13.92 -4.19 0.76
N ALA A 132 14.04 -5.30 1.50
CA ALA A 132 14.88 -6.43 1.12
C ALA A 132 14.34 -7.16 -0.12
N TRP A 133 13.02 -7.32 -0.21
CA TRP A 133 12.33 -7.96 -1.32
C TRP A 133 12.53 -7.20 -2.64
N TYR A 134 12.41 -5.86 -2.63
CA TYR A 134 12.69 -5.05 -3.82
C TYR A 134 14.15 -5.19 -4.26
N CYS A 135 15.10 -5.14 -3.33
CA CYS A 135 16.50 -5.37 -3.65
C CYS A 135 16.73 -6.77 -4.25
N LEU A 136 16.15 -7.82 -3.65
CA LEU A 136 16.24 -9.19 -4.13
C LEU A 136 15.65 -9.37 -5.54
N LEU A 137 14.62 -8.58 -5.86
CA LEU A 137 13.96 -8.58 -7.17
C LEU A 137 14.82 -7.94 -8.26
N ILE A 138 15.50 -6.81 -7.95
CA ILE A 138 16.07 -5.96 -9.01
C ILE A 138 17.60 -5.99 -9.11
N GLU A 139 18.34 -6.32 -8.03
CA GLU A 139 19.80 -6.17 -7.99
C GLU A 139 20.52 -7.08 -9.02
N ASP A 140 20.00 -8.28 -9.25
CA ASP A 140 20.55 -9.23 -10.23
C ASP A 140 19.73 -9.29 -11.54
N ALA A 141 18.79 -8.36 -11.75
CA ALA A 141 17.98 -8.29 -12.96
C ALA A 141 18.67 -7.50 -14.08
N ASP A 142 18.34 -7.82 -15.33
CA ASP A 142 18.76 -6.98 -16.46
C ASP A 142 18.07 -5.62 -16.38
N GLN A 143 18.86 -4.53 -16.39
CA GLN A 143 18.34 -3.16 -16.27
C GLN A 143 17.30 -2.81 -17.34
N ARG A 144 17.41 -3.41 -18.55
CA ARG A 144 16.42 -3.22 -19.64
C ARG A 144 15.06 -3.82 -19.31
N ASP A 145 15.01 -4.80 -18.43
CA ASP A 145 13.80 -5.56 -18.10
C ASP A 145 13.11 -5.08 -16.81
N LEU A 146 13.69 -4.12 -16.07
CA LEU A 146 13.16 -3.64 -14.81
C LEU A 146 11.68 -3.16 -14.93
N VAL A 147 11.39 -2.37 -15.99
CA VAL A 147 10.01 -1.91 -16.26
C VAL A 147 9.07 -3.10 -16.46
N GLY A 148 9.53 -4.13 -17.18
CA GLY A 148 8.74 -5.34 -17.41
C GLY A 148 8.50 -6.15 -16.13
N LEU A 149 9.48 -6.25 -15.23
CA LEU A 149 9.32 -6.90 -13.92
C LEU A 149 8.31 -6.17 -13.04
N TYR A 150 8.40 -4.84 -12.93
CA TYR A 150 7.40 -4.04 -12.21
C TYR A 150 6.01 -4.16 -12.83
N THR A 151 5.93 -4.24 -14.17
CA THR A 151 4.66 -4.46 -14.86
C THR A 151 4.03 -5.80 -14.46
N TRP A 152 4.83 -6.87 -14.36
CA TRP A 152 4.35 -8.18 -13.90
C TRP A 152 3.80 -8.13 -12.46
N ILE A 153 4.48 -7.44 -11.55
CA ILE A 153 4.01 -7.27 -10.17
C ILE A 153 2.69 -6.52 -10.14
N ASN A 154 2.59 -5.42 -10.90
CA ASN A 154 1.35 -4.66 -10.99
C ASN A 154 0.20 -5.48 -11.58
N ILE A 155 0.46 -6.28 -12.63
CA ILE A 155 -0.54 -7.20 -13.19
C ILE A 155 -0.96 -8.23 -12.14
N GLY A 156 0.00 -8.83 -11.43
CA GLY A 156 -0.28 -9.76 -10.34
C GLY A 156 -1.17 -9.17 -9.25
N GLY A 157 -0.88 -7.95 -8.82
CA GLY A 157 -1.68 -7.20 -7.86
C GLY A 157 -3.11 -6.93 -8.36
N LEU A 158 -3.26 -6.48 -9.60
CA LEU A 158 -4.59 -6.25 -10.20
C LEU A 158 -5.39 -7.56 -10.30
N VAL A 159 -4.76 -8.65 -10.77
CA VAL A 159 -5.41 -9.96 -10.85
C VAL A 159 -5.84 -10.44 -9.47
N ALA A 160 -5.02 -10.22 -8.44
CA ALA A 160 -5.35 -10.61 -7.07
C ALA A 160 -6.62 -9.93 -6.53
N ILE A 161 -6.90 -8.68 -6.93
CA ILE A 161 -8.12 -7.96 -6.51
C ILE A 161 -9.39 -8.65 -7.01
N PHE A 162 -9.37 -9.29 -8.19
CA PHE A 162 -10.54 -9.99 -8.73
C PHE A 162 -10.93 -11.23 -7.92
N PHE A 163 -10.10 -11.70 -7.00
CA PHE A 163 -10.45 -12.78 -6.08
C PHE A 163 -11.25 -12.30 -4.86
N ALA A 164 -11.27 -11.00 -4.56
CA ALA A 164 -11.97 -10.44 -3.40
C ALA A 164 -13.46 -10.84 -3.29
N PRO A 165 -14.28 -10.94 -4.37
CA PRO A 165 -15.68 -11.37 -4.25
C PRO A 165 -15.87 -12.76 -3.65
N ILE A 166 -14.88 -13.65 -3.79
CA ILE A 166 -14.95 -14.99 -3.20
C ILE A 166 -15.12 -14.89 -1.68
N SER A 167 -14.39 -13.99 -1.03
CA SER A 167 -14.55 -13.78 0.42
C SER A 167 -15.91 -13.19 0.78
N GLY A 168 -16.46 -12.28 -0.05
CA GLY A 168 -17.82 -11.76 0.13
C GLY A 168 -18.89 -12.86 0.04
N MET A 169 -18.77 -13.77 -0.93
CA MET A 169 -19.67 -14.92 -1.06
C MET A 169 -19.57 -15.86 0.15
N LEU A 170 -18.34 -16.15 0.62
CA LEU A 170 -18.13 -17.00 1.79
C LEU A 170 -18.69 -16.37 3.07
N VAL A 171 -18.52 -15.05 3.25
CA VAL A 171 -19.04 -14.29 4.39
C VAL A 171 -20.58 -14.27 4.38
N SER A 172 -21.21 -14.10 3.20
CA SER A 172 -22.67 -14.11 3.10
C SER A 172 -23.28 -15.48 3.46
N ALA A 173 -22.55 -16.56 3.23
CA ALA A 173 -23.00 -17.92 3.55
C ALA A 173 -22.74 -18.34 5.01
N ASN A 174 -21.69 -17.82 5.67
CA ASN A 174 -21.16 -18.37 6.92
C ASN A 174 -20.89 -17.35 8.04
N SER A 175 -21.06 -16.07 7.81
CA SER A 175 -20.66 -14.95 8.70
C SER A 175 -19.15 -14.60 8.63
N VAL A 176 -18.83 -13.39 9.17
CA VAL A 176 -17.46 -12.78 9.05
C VAL A 176 -16.41 -13.57 9.82
N VAL A 177 -16.68 -13.90 11.09
CA VAL A 177 -15.64 -14.41 12.01
C VAL A 177 -15.04 -15.76 11.56
N PRO A 178 -15.83 -16.83 11.32
CA PRO A 178 -15.27 -18.11 10.91
C PRO A 178 -14.59 -18.04 9.54
N VAL A 179 -15.16 -17.29 8.60
CA VAL A 179 -14.58 -17.14 7.27
C VAL A 179 -13.22 -16.44 7.33
N VAL A 180 -13.14 -15.30 8.00
CA VAL A 180 -11.89 -14.51 8.08
C VAL A 180 -10.81 -15.28 8.84
N ARG A 181 -11.14 -16.05 9.87
CA ARG A 181 -10.19 -16.94 10.54
C ARG A 181 -9.59 -17.99 9.60
N VAL A 182 -10.42 -18.66 8.81
CA VAL A 182 -9.95 -19.64 7.81
C VAL A 182 -9.08 -18.96 6.76
N LEU A 183 -9.46 -17.78 6.28
CA LEU A 183 -8.67 -17.02 5.31
C LEU A 183 -7.31 -16.59 5.89
N TYR A 184 -7.22 -16.21 7.17
CA TYR A 184 -5.95 -15.91 7.80
C TYR A 184 -5.05 -17.16 7.93
N VAL A 185 -5.62 -18.32 8.26
CA VAL A 185 -4.86 -19.58 8.26
C VAL A 185 -4.37 -19.93 6.86
N LEU A 186 -5.22 -19.79 5.84
CA LEU A 186 -4.83 -19.96 4.43
C LEU A 186 -3.68 -19.00 4.07
N PHE A 187 -3.77 -17.73 4.47
CA PHE A 187 -2.72 -16.76 4.22
C PHE A 187 -1.39 -17.15 4.90
N ALA A 188 -1.45 -17.60 6.14
CA ALA A 188 -0.26 -18.11 6.83
C ALA A 188 0.40 -19.28 6.07
N LEU A 189 -0.39 -20.23 5.60
CA LEU A 189 0.10 -21.38 4.82
C LEU A 189 0.71 -20.96 3.48
N THR A 190 0.07 -20.06 2.76
CA THR A 190 0.63 -19.54 1.49
C THR A 190 1.93 -18.77 1.72
N MET A 191 2.05 -17.99 2.80
CA MET A 191 3.27 -17.25 3.13
C MET A 191 4.41 -18.18 3.60
N MET A 192 4.11 -19.23 4.36
CA MET A 192 5.11 -20.25 4.66
C MET A 192 5.59 -20.98 3.42
N THR A 193 4.70 -21.25 2.47
CA THR A 193 5.03 -21.81 1.17
C THR A 193 5.90 -20.84 0.37
N LYS A 194 5.58 -19.52 0.36
CA LYS A 194 6.39 -18.46 -0.26
C LYS A 194 7.80 -18.43 0.35
N CYS A 195 7.92 -18.47 1.69
CA CYS A 195 9.20 -18.57 2.39
C CYS A 195 10.02 -19.79 1.95
N PHE A 196 9.38 -20.96 1.88
CA PHE A 196 10.04 -22.19 1.46
C PHE A 196 10.54 -22.12 0.01
N ILE A 197 9.73 -21.59 -0.90
CA ILE A 197 10.13 -21.41 -2.31
C ILE A 197 11.29 -20.39 -2.40
N THR A 198 11.22 -19.28 -1.66
CA THR A 198 12.31 -18.29 -1.61
C THR A 198 13.59 -18.91 -1.05
N TYR A 199 13.49 -19.74 -0.01
CA TYR A 199 14.64 -20.47 0.52
C TYR A 199 15.30 -21.36 -0.52
N LYS A 200 14.52 -22.13 -1.27
CA LYS A 200 15.02 -23.16 -2.20
C LYS A 200 15.48 -22.59 -3.53
N PHE A 201 14.81 -21.59 -4.07
CA PHE A 201 14.99 -21.13 -5.47
C PHE A 201 15.63 -19.75 -5.59
N CYS A 202 15.67 -18.94 -4.53
CA CYS A 202 16.38 -17.66 -4.56
C CYS A 202 17.79 -17.79 -3.98
N HIS A 203 18.67 -16.92 -4.45
CA HIS A 203 20.06 -16.81 -4.01
C HIS A 203 20.30 -15.41 -3.45
N GLU A 204 21.32 -15.26 -2.59
CA GLU A 204 21.75 -13.94 -2.14
C GLU A 204 22.32 -13.16 -3.33
N THR A 205 21.92 -11.89 -3.47
CA THR A 205 22.38 -11.02 -4.54
C THR A 205 23.87 -10.72 -4.41
N ARG A 206 24.53 -10.40 -5.54
CA ARG A 206 25.95 -9.98 -5.53
C ARG A 206 26.13 -8.76 -4.64
N GLN A 207 25.27 -7.76 -4.79
CA GLN A 207 25.30 -6.55 -3.96
C GLN A 207 25.03 -6.86 -2.48
N GLY A 208 24.11 -7.78 -2.19
CA GLY A 208 23.82 -8.26 -0.83
C GLY A 208 25.07 -8.90 -0.18
N GLN A 209 25.83 -9.70 -0.91
CA GLN A 209 27.09 -10.30 -0.41
C GLN A 209 28.14 -9.22 -0.10
N VAL A 210 28.32 -8.24 -0.99
CA VAL A 210 29.26 -7.13 -0.79
C VAL A 210 28.87 -6.31 0.44
N ARG A 211 27.60 -5.88 0.52
CA ARG A 211 27.13 -5.08 1.65
C ARG A 211 27.22 -5.82 2.98
N LYS A 212 26.93 -7.12 2.99
CA LYS A 212 27.09 -7.96 4.20
C LYS A 212 28.54 -8.01 4.68
N ALA A 213 29.51 -8.07 3.74
CA ALA A 213 30.94 -8.02 4.08
C ALA A 213 31.36 -6.65 4.62
N GLU A 214 30.95 -5.56 3.95
CA GLU A 214 31.29 -4.18 4.33
C GLU A 214 30.70 -3.77 5.68
N THR A 215 29.49 -4.22 6.02
CA THR A 215 28.79 -3.87 7.27
C THR A 215 29.15 -4.78 8.43
N LYS A 216 30.04 -5.78 8.22
CA LYS A 216 30.52 -6.67 9.27
C LYS A 216 31.25 -5.86 10.35
N GLY A 217 30.78 -5.95 11.59
CA GLY A 217 31.36 -5.20 12.71
C GLY A 217 30.87 -3.77 12.91
N ILE A 218 30.10 -3.18 11.97
CA ILE A 218 29.53 -1.86 12.12
C ILE A 218 28.25 -1.93 12.96
N SER A 219 28.11 -1.06 13.98
CA SER A 219 26.89 -1.00 14.79
C SER A 219 25.68 -0.50 13.97
N PRO A 220 24.48 -1.10 14.08
CA PRO A 220 23.26 -0.60 13.47
C PRO A 220 22.94 0.87 13.81
N PHE A 221 23.19 1.29 15.03
CA PHE A 221 22.93 2.65 15.49
C PHE A 221 23.83 3.69 14.83
N ARG A 222 25.07 3.33 14.48
CA ARG A 222 25.97 4.22 13.74
C ARG A 222 25.44 4.48 12.32
N MET A 223 24.90 3.46 11.67
CA MET A 223 24.29 3.58 10.35
C MET A 223 23.04 4.47 10.36
N LEU A 224 22.27 4.47 11.46
CA LEU A 224 21.10 5.37 11.63
C LEU A 224 21.52 6.85 11.72
N GLY A 225 22.72 7.15 12.23
CA GLY A 225 23.22 8.52 12.38
C GLY A 225 23.30 9.31 11.07
N GLU A 226 23.47 8.64 9.96
CA GLU A 226 23.55 9.25 8.62
C GLU A 226 22.23 9.93 8.20
N TYR A 227 21.07 9.41 8.62
CA TYR A 227 19.76 10.00 8.29
C TYR A 227 19.54 11.36 8.94
N ARG A 228 20.21 11.65 10.09
CA ARG A 228 20.09 12.94 10.79
C ARG A 228 20.56 14.11 9.93
N GLN A 229 21.51 13.88 9.02
CA GLN A 229 22.07 14.92 8.16
C GLN A 229 21.12 15.30 7.03
N LEU A 230 20.18 14.42 6.65
CA LEU A 230 19.22 14.65 5.56
C LEU A 230 18.01 15.48 5.99
N ILE A 231 17.67 15.50 7.28
CA ILE A 231 16.51 16.25 7.80
C ILE A 231 16.61 17.75 7.49
N PRO A 232 17.73 18.47 7.76
CA PRO A 232 17.86 19.88 7.41
C PRO A 232 17.74 20.14 5.90
N MET A 233 18.21 19.20 5.07
CA MET A 233 18.13 19.30 3.62
C MET A 233 16.67 19.28 3.12
N LEU A 234 15.83 18.41 3.68
CA LEU A 234 14.40 18.37 3.41
C LEU A 234 13.69 19.65 3.83
N LEU A 235 13.97 20.15 5.06
CA LEU A 235 13.28 21.29 5.64
C LEU A 235 13.64 22.62 4.96
N LYS A 236 14.84 22.74 4.37
CA LYS A 236 15.25 23.94 3.62
C LYS A 236 14.49 24.11 2.31
N ASN A 237 14.06 23.03 1.66
CA ASN A 237 13.35 23.10 0.38
C ASN A 237 11.84 23.25 0.60
N ARG A 238 11.34 24.49 0.51
CA ARG A 238 9.92 24.81 0.70
C ARG A 238 8.99 24.06 -0.25
N ALA A 239 9.44 23.70 -1.46
CA ALA A 239 8.64 22.93 -2.41
C ALA A 239 8.47 21.49 -1.94
N VAL A 240 9.55 20.88 -1.44
CA VAL A 240 9.52 19.53 -0.85
C VAL A 240 8.62 19.52 0.38
N VAL A 241 8.75 20.49 1.30
CA VAL A 241 7.90 20.58 2.50
C VAL A 241 6.41 20.64 2.15
N LYS A 242 6.02 21.43 1.13
CA LYS A 242 4.62 21.49 0.67
C LYS A 242 4.17 20.16 0.05
N ALA A 243 5.02 19.52 -0.75
CA ALA A 243 4.71 18.23 -1.36
C ALA A 243 4.55 17.13 -0.28
N VAL A 244 5.42 17.11 0.74
CA VAL A 244 5.31 16.24 1.90
C VAL A 244 4.02 16.51 2.68
N ALA A 245 3.67 17.78 2.90
CA ALA A 245 2.41 18.13 3.59
C ALA A 245 1.19 17.58 2.84
N VAL A 246 1.13 17.70 1.50
CA VAL A 246 0.06 17.08 0.70
C VAL A 246 0.08 15.56 0.84
N ALA A 247 1.25 14.92 0.80
CA ALA A 247 1.38 13.49 0.96
C ALA A 247 0.88 13.01 2.34
N VAL A 248 1.22 13.73 3.41
CA VAL A 248 0.74 13.44 4.79
C VAL A 248 -0.78 13.56 4.88
N LEU A 249 -1.38 14.65 4.38
CA LEU A 249 -2.83 14.86 4.42
C LEU A 249 -3.58 13.75 3.66
N LEU A 250 -3.08 13.36 2.49
CA LEU A 250 -3.65 12.27 1.70
C LEU A 250 -3.44 10.91 2.37
N TYR A 251 -2.31 10.69 3.01
CA TYR A 251 -2.04 9.45 3.75
C TYR A 251 -2.99 9.29 4.94
N ILE A 252 -3.21 10.35 5.71
CA ILE A 252 -4.19 10.36 6.82
C ILE A 252 -5.59 10.02 6.29
N ALA A 253 -6.04 10.68 5.21
CA ALA A 253 -7.32 10.40 4.59
C ALA A 253 -7.44 8.94 4.12
N ASN A 254 -6.36 8.39 3.53
CA ASN A 254 -6.33 6.99 3.14
C ASN A 254 -6.42 6.04 4.34
N VAL A 255 -5.72 6.32 5.44
CA VAL A 255 -5.81 5.53 6.69
C VAL A 255 -7.24 5.53 7.23
N VAL A 256 -7.90 6.68 7.27
CA VAL A 256 -9.30 6.78 7.69
C VAL A 256 -10.20 5.95 6.77
N ASN A 257 -10.09 6.14 5.46
CA ASN A 257 -10.91 5.43 4.50
C ASN A 257 -10.71 3.91 4.58
N THR A 258 -9.48 3.45 4.55
CA THR A 258 -9.18 2.02 4.53
C THR A 258 -9.67 1.29 5.79
N ASN A 259 -9.60 1.94 6.95
CA ASN A 259 -9.89 1.27 8.21
C ASN A 259 -11.30 1.50 8.74
N PHE A 260 -11.96 2.60 8.39
CA PHE A 260 -13.30 2.91 8.93
C PHE A 260 -14.43 2.83 7.91
N PHE A 261 -14.10 2.69 6.60
CA PHE A 261 -15.11 2.59 5.55
C PHE A 261 -16.03 1.37 5.70
N SER A 262 -15.46 0.19 6.00
CA SER A 262 -16.25 -1.03 6.19
C SER A 262 -17.23 -0.88 7.36
N LEU A 263 -16.78 -0.33 8.50
CA LEU A 263 -17.63 -0.08 9.65
C LEU A 263 -18.75 0.95 9.35
N TYR A 264 -18.43 2.00 8.59
CA TYR A 264 -19.42 2.99 8.18
C TYR A 264 -20.51 2.36 7.30
N VAL A 265 -20.10 1.61 6.30
CA VAL A 265 -21.01 0.99 5.32
C VAL A 265 -21.90 -0.07 5.99
N THR A 266 -21.35 -0.93 6.84
CA THR A 266 -22.10 -2.02 7.48
C THR A 266 -22.87 -1.56 8.71
N GLN A 267 -22.24 -0.83 9.62
CA GLN A 267 -22.83 -0.51 10.92
C GLN A 267 -23.66 0.79 10.92
N ARG A 268 -23.37 1.73 10.02
CA ARG A 268 -24.11 2.99 9.92
C ARG A 268 -25.13 2.99 8.79
N LEU A 269 -24.73 2.50 7.61
CA LEU A 269 -25.64 2.44 6.45
C LEU A 269 -26.46 1.14 6.40
N GLY A 270 -26.12 0.13 7.21
CA GLY A 270 -26.84 -1.14 7.27
C GLY A 270 -26.73 -1.99 6.00
N LEU A 271 -25.71 -1.76 5.19
CA LEU A 271 -25.47 -2.58 4.00
C LEU A 271 -24.89 -3.94 4.39
N SER A 272 -25.23 -4.97 3.61
CA SER A 272 -24.74 -6.33 3.84
C SER A 272 -23.22 -6.42 3.67
N ASP A 273 -22.56 -7.18 4.55
CA ASP A 273 -21.10 -7.33 4.62
C ASP A 273 -20.48 -7.86 3.31
N ASN A 274 -21.23 -8.63 2.52
CA ASN A 274 -20.77 -9.17 1.24
C ASN A 274 -20.43 -8.09 0.22
N TYR A 275 -21.06 -6.90 0.28
CA TYR A 275 -20.75 -5.79 -0.61
C TYR A 275 -19.33 -5.24 -0.42
N LEU A 276 -18.73 -5.42 0.78
CA LEU A 276 -17.38 -4.92 1.07
C LEU A 276 -16.33 -5.44 0.08
N ALA A 277 -16.48 -6.68 -0.38
CA ALA A 277 -15.56 -7.29 -1.34
C ALA A 277 -15.71 -6.78 -2.78
N LEU A 278 -16.84 -6.12 -3.11
CA LEU A 278 -17.08 -5.57 -4.45
C LEU A 278 -16.47 -4.19 -4.66
N PHE A 279 -16.35 -3.39 -3.61
CA PHE A 279 -15.87 -2.02 -3.71
C PHE A 279 -14.40 -1.92 -4.22
N PRO A 280 -13.45 -2.76 -3.79
CA PRO A 280 -12.09 -2.75 -4.34
C PRO A 280 -12.05 -3.05 -5.84
N ILE A 281 -12.92 -3.93 -6.34
CA ILE A 281 -12.99 -4.26 -7.78
C ILE A 281 -13.51 -3.09 -8.58
N LEU A 282 -14.60 -2.46 -8.11
CA LEU A 282 -15.13 -1.28 -8.76
C LEU A 282 -14.07 -0.17 -8.79
N ASN A 283 -13.39 0.05 -7.68
CA ASN A 283 -12.30 1.03 -7.59
C ASN A 283 -11.19 0.71 -8.60
N ALA A 284 -10.66 -0.51 -8.61
CA ALA A 284 -9.61 -0.94 -9.52
C ALA A 284 -10.04 -0.86 -11.00
N GLY A 285 -11.27 -1.28 -11.32
CA GLY A 285 -11.83 -1.23 -12.66
C GLY A 285 -11.94 0.20 -13.19
N VAL A 286 -12.48 1.12 -12.38
CA VAL A 286 -12.59 2.54 -12.74
C VAL A 286 -11.21 3.16 -12.91
N MET A 287 -10.26 2.89 -12.01
CA MET A 287 -8.88 3.38 -12.13
C MET A 287 -8.22 2.90 -13.42
N LEU A 288 -8.38 1.61 -13.76
CA LEU A 288 -7.78 1.03 -14.97
C LEU A 288 -8.36 1.68 -16.24
N VAL A 289 -9.69 1.79 -16.34
CA VAL A 289 -10.37 2.45 -17.48
C VAL A 289 -9.91 3.90 -17.60
N PHE A 290 -9.80 4.62 -16.49
CA PHE A 290 -9.35 6.01 -16.48
C PHE A 290 -7.89 6.14 -16.93
N MET A 291 -7.00 5.30 -16.39
CA MET A 291 -5.56 5.33 -16.71
C MET A 291 -5.30 5.02 -18.19
N VAL A 292 -6.01 4.04 -18.76
CA VAL A 292 -5.84 3.66 -20.17
C VAL A 292 -6.52 4.65 -21.11
N GLY A 293 -7.75 5.10 -20.77
CA GLY A 293 -8.57 5.89 -21.69
C GLY A 293 -8.35 7.40 -21.64
N ILE A 294 -8.05 7.94 -20.43
CA ILE A 294 -8.11 9.38 -20.18
C ILE A 294 -6.76 9.96 -19.80
N GLN A 295 -5.92 9.22 -19.05
CA GLN A 295 -4.69 9.73 -18.45
C GLN A 295 -3.75 10.40 -19.46
N HIS A 296 -3.58 9.82 -20.66
CA HIS A 296 -2.71 10.36 -21.69
C HIS A 296 -3.13 11.76 -22.17
N LYS A 297 -4.44 12.06 -22.21
CA LYS A 297 -4.96 13.36 -22.58
C LYS A 297 -4.70 14.42 -21.50
N LEU A 298 -4.65 13.99 -20.25
CA LEU A 298 -4.43 14.86 -19.10
C LEU A 298 -2.95 15.18 -18.85
N ASN A 299 -2.02 14.44 -19.47
CA ASN A 299 -0.59 14.72 -19.37
C ASN A 299 -0.22 16.05 -20.08
N ALA A 300 -1.04 16.51 -21.02
CA ALA A 300 -0.88 17.82 -21.68
C ALA A 300 -1.34 19.01 -20.81
N LEU A 301 -2.07 18.75 -19.71
CA LEU A 301 -2.56 19.81 -18.84
C LEU A 301 -1.49 20.24 -17.83
N LYS A 302 -1.55 21.52 -17.43
CA LYS A 302 -0.73 22.04 -16.33
C LYS A 302 -0.90 21.18 -15.10
N PHE A 303 0.19 20.96 -14.38
CA PHE A 303 0.31 20.00 -13.27
C PHE A 303 -0.72 20.22 -12.14
N ARG A 304 -0.96 21.48 -11.79
CA ARG A 304 -1.79 21.90 -10.66
C ARG A 304 -3.28 21.65 -10.87
N ALA A 305 -3.81 21.90 -12.09
CA ALA A 305 -5.25 21.83 -12.34
C ALA A 305 -5.84 20.41 -12.13
N PRO A 306 -5.27 19.32 -12.69
CA PRO A 306 -5.78 17.97 -12.41
C PRO A 306 -5.58 17.52 -10.98
N LEU A 307 -4.52 17.96 -10.30
CA LEU A 307 -4.30 17.65 -8.89
C LEU A 307 -5.40 18.30 -8.03
N TRP A 308 -5.74 19.56 -8.31
CA TRP A 308 -6.80 20.30 -7.63
C TRP A 308 -8.19 19.67 -7.90
N ALA A 309 -8.48 19.34 -9.15
CA ALA A 309 -9.72 18.68 -9.54
C ALA A 309 -9.87 17.31 -8.86
N GLY A 310 -8.79 16.52 -8.77
CA GLY A 310 -8.80 15.24 -8.06
C GLY A 310 -9.05 15.39 -6.57
N LEU A 311 -8.45 16.38 -5.91
CA LEU A 311 -8.72 16.68 -4.48
C LEU A 311 -10.17 17.12 -4.26
N ALA A 312 -10.74 17.93 -5.17
CA ALA A 312 -12.14 18.31 -5.13
C ALA A 312 -13.06 17.09 -5.30
N LEU A 313 -12.73 16.18 -6.21
CA LEU A 313 -13.49 14.92 -6.38
C LEU A 313 -13.42 14.03 -5.14
N TYR A 314 -12.28 13.96 -4.45
CA TYR A 314 -12.20 13.26 -3.16
C TYR A 314 -13.13 13.89 -2.11
N ALA A 315 -13.14 15.23 -2.00
CA ALA A 315 -14.01 15.93 -1.06
C ALA A 315 -15.51 15.72 -1.40
N VAL A 316 -15.87 15.82 -2.69
CA VAL A 316 -17.24 15.54 -3.17
C VAL A 316 -17.62 14.08 -2.92
N GLY A 317 -16.72 13.12 -3.18
CA GLY A 317 -16.95 11.71 -2.91
C GLY A 317 -17.23 11.45 -1.42
N ALA A 318 -16.42 12.03 -0.52
CA ALA A 318 -16.67 11.94 0.93
C ALA A 318 -17.98 12.60 1.34
N LEU A 319 -18.35 13.73 0.74
CA LEU A 319 -19.66 14.40 0.98
C LEU A 319 -20.83 13.52 0.54
N VAL A 320 -20.74 12.91 -0.65
CA VAL A 320 -21.75 11.97 -1.17
C VAL A 320 -21.93 10.80 -0.21
N LEU A 321 -20.84 10.27 0.36
CA LEU A 321 -20.88 9.19 1.34
C LEU A 321 -21.59 9.64 2.63
N LEU A 322 -21.32 10.86 3.13
CA LEU A 322 -21.94 11.43 4.32
C LEU A 322 -23.46 11.67 4.17
N LEU A 323 -23.89 12.05 2.95
CA LEU A 323 -25.29 12.27 2.62
C LEU A 323 -26.05 10.97 2.32
N SER A 324 -25.37 9.83 2.33
CA SER A 324 -26.00 8.53 2.06
C SER A 324 -27.06 8.18 3.11
N PRO A 325 -28.30 7.87 2.71
CA PRO A 325 -29.32 7.31 3.60
C PRO A 325 -28.96 5.87 4.00
N VAL A 326 -29.61 5.37 5.04
CA VAL A 326 -29.54 3.95 5.40
C VAL A 326 -30.00 3.09 4.22
N GLY A 327 -29.23 2.05 3.87
CA GLY A 327 -29.46 1.22 2.68
C GLY A 327 -29.02 1.85 1.36
N GLY A 328 -28.42 3.05 1.37
CA GLY A 328 -28.06 3.83 0.18
C GLY A 328 -26.87 3.29 -0.62
N LEU A 329 -26.94 2.06 -1.15
CA LEU A 329 -25.88 1.43 -1.94
C LEU A 329 -25.43 2.31 -3.13
N GLY A 330 -26.36 2.98 -3.83
CA GLY A 330 -26.04 3.86 -4.96
C GLY A 330 -25.10 5.01 -4.58
N PHE A 331 -25.26 5.60 -3.40
CA PHE A 331 -24.38 6.65 -2.88
C PHE A 331 -22.96 6.10 -2.59
N VAL A 332 -22.88 4.89 -2.03
CA VAL A 332 -21.60 4.24 -1.76
C VAL A 332 -20.87 3.91 -3.08
N LEU A 333 -21.58 3.38 -4.07
CA LEU A 333 -21.02 3.11 -5.40
C LEU A 333 -20.53 4.40 -6.09
N LEU A 334 -21.30 5.48 -5.99
CA LEU A 334 -20.91 6.79 -6.50
C LEU A 334 -19.67 7.33 -5.77
N ASN A 335 -19.58 7.18 -4.44
CA ASN A 335 -18.39 7.54 -3.67
C ASN A 335 -17.18 6.75 -4.17
N VAL A 336 -17.27 5.42 -4.32
CA VAL A 336 -16.18 4.57 -4.81
C VAL A 336 -15.76 4.97 -6.22
N PHE A 337 -16.69 5.29 -7.10
CA PHE A 337 -16.41 5.79 -8.44
C PHE A 337 -15.63 7.12 -8.41
N LEU A 338 -16.14 8.11 -7.67
CA LEU A 338 -15.52 9.44 -7.56
C LEU A 338 -14.11 9.35 -6.95
N THR A 339 -13.94 8.53 -5.91
CA THR A 339 -12.64 8.36 -5.26
C THR A 339 -11.64 7.61 -6.15
N ALA A 340 -12.09 6.67 -7.00
CA ALA A 340 -11.25 6.00 -7.98
C ALA A 340 -10.74 6.96 -9.07
N VAL A 341 -11.62 7.81 -9.60
CA VAL A 341 -11.25 8.87 -10.55
C VAL A 341 -10.28 9.87 -9.88
N ALA A 342 -10.60 10.29 -8.65
CA ALA A 342 -9.73 11.18 -7.88
C ALA A 342 -8.33 10.59 -7.65
N ALA A 343 -8.24 9.31 -7.27
CA ALA A 343 -6.98 8.60 -7.10
C ALA A 343 -6.14 8.57 -8.38
N SER A 344 -6.78 8.33 -9.52
CA SER A 344 -6.14 8.32 -10.83
C SER A 344 -5.57 9.68 -11.25
N LEU A 345 -6.20 10.78 -10.79
CA LEU A 345 -5.71 12.15 -11.01
C LEU A 345 -4.59 12.54 -10.05
N VAL A 346 -4.76 12.20 -8.77
CA VAL A 346 -3.92 12.69 -7.67
C VAL A 346 -2.62 11.90 -7.54
N ASN A 347 -2.68 10.55 -7.49
CA ASN A 347 -1.53 9.73 -7.12
C ASN A 347 -0.32 9.92 -8.06
N PRO A 348 -0.45 9.84 -9.40
CA PRO A 348 0.71 10.00 -10.28
C PRO A 348 1.33 11.41 -10.16
N ARG A 349 0.49 12.43 -9.95
CA ARG A 349 0.95 13.81 -9.84
C ARG A 349 1.57 14.14 -8.49
N LYS A 350 1.00 13.60 -7.41
CA LYS A 350 1.59 13.69 -6.07
C LYS A 350 3.00 13.08 -6.07
N ASP A 351 3.16 11.87 -6.65
CA ASP A 351 4.44 11.18 -6.69
C ASP A 351 5.45 11.92 -7.59
N ALA A 352 5.01 12.40 -8.75
CA ALA A 352 5.85 13.23 -9.62
C ALA A 352 6.27 14.54 -8.94
N LEU A 353 5.36 15.20 -8.22
CA LEU A 353 5.67 16.45 -7.48
C LEU A 353 6.78 16.23 -6.45
N LEU A 354 6.76 15.12 -5.74
CA LEU A 354 7.82 14.75 -4.82
C LEU A 354 9.14 14.54 -5.57
N GLN A 355 9.14 13.72 -6.63
CA GLN A 355 10.35 13.35 -7.35
C GLN A 355 11.05 14.52 -8.06
N LEU A 356 10.28 15.44 -8.64
CA LEU A 356 10.81 16.60 -9.36
C LEU A 356 11.52 17.61 -8.44
N ASN A 357 11.20 17.61 -7.15
CA ASN A 357 11.77 18.55 -6.19
C ASN A 357 12.91 17.95 -5.36
N LEU A 358 13.28 16.67 -5.55
CA LEU A 358 14.34 16.00 -4.84
C LEU A 358 15.66 16.03 -5.62
N ASP A 359 16.76 16.18 -4.90
CA ASP A 359 18.11 16.05 -5.47
C ASP A 359 18.29 14.66 -6.08
N PRO A 360 18.65 14.53 -7.36
CA PRO A 360 18.85 13.24 -8.02
C PRO A 360 19.86 12.32 -7.32
N GLN A 361 20.91 12.89 -6.70
CA GLN A 361 21.97 12.12 -6.05
C GLN A 361 21.52 11.50 -4.73
N GLU A 362 20.66 12.19 -3.98
CA GLU A 362 20.15 11.76 -2.65
C GLU A 362 18.70 11.25 -2.72
N ARG A 363 18.11 11.14 -3.92
CA ARG A 363 16.68 10.85 -4.13
C ARG A 363 16.20 9.61 -3.39
N ALA A 364 16.95 8.51 -3.40
CA ALA A 364 16.57 7.28 -2.73
C ALA A 364 16.49 7.44 -1.20
N ARG A 365 17.50 8.08 -0.59
CA ARG A 365 17.55 8.32 0.85
C ARG A 365 16.49 9.34 1.29
N LEU A 366 16.28 10.39 0.50
CA LEU A 366 15.25 11.39 0.76
C LEU A 366 13.84 10.80 0.66
N ASN A 367 13.57 9.93 -0.31
CA ASN A 367 12.31 9.20 -0.42
C ASN A 367 12.02 8.33 0.82
N ALA A 368 13.01 7.57 1.28
CA ALA A 368 12.87 6.76 2.48
C ALA A 368 12.53 7.62 3.71
N LEU A 369 13.21 8.76 3.87
CA LEU A 369 12.95 9.70 4.94
C LEU A 369 11.56 10.35 4.82
N ILE A 370 11.11 10.71 3.62
CA ILE A 370 9.78 11.26 3.36
C ILE A 370 8.70 10.23 3.70
N MET A 371 8.87 8.98 3.28
CA MET A 371 7.92 7.91 3.61
C MET A 371 7.84 7.68 5.12
N ALA A 372 8.98 7.55 5.82
CA ALA A 372 9.02 7.40 7.26
C ALA A 372 8.39 8.61 7.98
N SER A 373 8.70 9.84 7.52
CA SER A 373 8.10 11.06 8.07
C SER A 373 6.59 11.15 7.83
N THR A 374 6.11 10.71 6.65
CA THR A 374 4.69 10.67 6.33
C THR A 374 3.93 9.77 7.29
N VAL A 375 4.43 8.55 7.51
CA VAL A 375 3.82 7.60 8.45
C VAL A 375 3.90 8.13 9.90
N ALA A 376 5.05 8.67 10.31
CA ALA A 376 5.26 9.22 11.66
C ALA A 376 4.29 10.37 11.97
N LEU A 377 4.17 11.35 11.05
CA LEU A 377 3.27 12.49 11.21
C LEU A 377 1.80 12.08 11.15
N SER A 378 1.49 10.97 10.50
CA SER A 378 0.13 10.46 10.39
C SER A 378 -0.29 9.56 11.57
N SER A 379 0.67 9.08 12.37
CA SER A 379 0.39 8.10 13.43
C SER A 379 -0.64 8.55 14.49
N PRO A 380 -0.70 9.82 14.94
CA PRO A 380 -1.72 10.24 15.92
C PRO A 380 -3.14 10.21 15.36
N PHE A 381 -3.27 10.33 14.04
CA PHE A 381 -4.56 10.42 13.37
C PHE A 381 -5.30 9.07 13.26
N GLY A 382 -4.62 7.94 13.45
CA GLY A 382 -5.25 6.64 13.62
C GLY A 382 -6.14 6.61 14.86
N TYR A 383 -5.59 7.03 16.01
CA TYR A 383 -6.34 7.17 17.25
C TYR A 383 -7.45 8.21 17.14
N LEU A 384 -7.16 9.39 16.57
CA LEU A 384 -8.16 10.43 16.36
C LEU A 384 -9.34 9.92 15.52
N ALA A 385 -9.09 9.18 14.45
CA ALA A 385 -10.14 8.60 13.60
C ALA A 385 -11.01 7.59 14.38
N GLY A 386 -10.38 6.73 15.20
CA GLY A 386 -11.09 5.80 16.06
C GLY A 386 -11.96 6.51 17.11
N TRP A 387 -11.43 7.57 17.74
CA TRP A 387 -12.18 8.40 18.68
C TRP A 387 -13.36 9.10 18.01
N LEU A 388 -13.15 9.72 16.86
CA LEU A 388 -14.23 10.32 16.08
C LEU A 388 -15.30 9.28 15.68
N SER A 389 -14.88 8.09 15.26
CA SER A 389 -15.81 7.01 14.88
C SER A 389 -16.64 6.50 16.06
N SER A 390 -16.09 6.52 17.28
CA SER A 390 -16.80 6.13 18.49
C SER A 390 -17.89 7.14 18.90
N MET A 391 -17.72 8.42 18.54
CA MET A 391 -18.73 9.47 18.77
C MET A 391 -19.86 9.41 17.73
N ASP A 392 -19.49 9.46 16.47
CA ASP A 392 -20.37 9.25 15.32
C ASP A 392 -19.54 8.75 14.14
N ARG A 393 -19.97 7.65 13.51
CA ARG A 393 -19.29 7.04 12.36
C ARG A 393 -19.18 7.96 11.12
N ARG A 394 -19.90 9.08 11.10
CA ARG A 394 -19.80 10.13 10.07
C ARG A 394 -18.58 11.02 10.26
N LEU A 395 -18.16 11.26 11.52
CA LEU A 395 -17.13 12.25 11.84
C LEU A 395 -15.77 11.96 11.16
N PRO A 396 -15.27 10.71 11.07
CA PRO A 396 -14.03 10.42 10.34
C PRO A 396 -14.08 10.88 8.87
N PHE A 397 -15.23 10.73 8.20
CA PHE A 397 -15.39 11.14 6.81
C PHE A 397 -15.59 12.65 6.66
N GLY A 398 -16.23 13.31 7.63
CA GLY A 398 -16.23 14.78 7.74
C GLY A 398 -14.82 15.34 7.92
N PHE A 399 -14.01 14.68 8.76
CA PHE A 399 -12.59 15.01 8.92
C PHE A 399 -11.79 14.82 7.62
N MET A 400 -12.07 13.78 6.83
CA MET A 400 -11.44 13.60 5.52
C MET A 400 -11.71 14.78 4.57
N ILE A 401 -12.93 15.34 4.56
CA ILE A 401 -13.24 16.52 3.75
C ILE A 401 -12.35 17.69 4.15
N LEU A 402 -12.19 17.93 5.45
CA LEU A 402 -11.27 18.97 5.95
C LEU A 402 -9.83 18.74 5.46
N LEU A 403 -9.34 17.50 5.50
CA LEU A 403 -8.00 17.15 5.01
C LEU A 403 -7.84 17.45 3.52
N PHE A 404 -8.83 17.12 2.70
CA PHE A 404 -8.81 17.41 1.27
C PHE A 404 -8.84 18.91 0.98
N LEU A 405 -9.64 19.69 1.71
CA LEU A 405 -9.66 21.15 1.59
C LEU A 405 -8.32 21.78 2.00
N LEU A 406 -7.70 21.29 3.07
CA LEU A 406 -6.35 21.71 3.47
C LEU A 406 -5.32 21.35 2.39
N ALA A 407 -5.39 20.15 1.82
CA ALA A 407 -4.51 19.74 0.74
C ALA A 407 -4.68 20.66 -0.50
N MET A 408 -5.94 21.01 -0.86
CA MET A 408 -6.22 21.97 -1.93
C MET A 408 -5.60 23.35 -1.65
N ALA A 409 -5.68 23.85 -0.41
CA ALA A 409 -5.07 25.11 0.00
C ALA A 409 -3.53 25.07 -0.10
N VAL A 410 -2.91 23.95 0.28
CA VAL A 410 -1.45 23.75 0.13
C VAL A 410 -1.05 23.70 -1.34
N VAL A 411 -1.75 22.92 -2.17
CA VAL A 411 -1.52 22.80 -3.62
C VAL A 411 -1.69 24.16 -4.28
N GLY A 412 -2.65 24.96 -3.82
CA GLY A 412 -2.86 26.35 -4.27
C GLY A 412 -1.62 27.25 -4.15
N ARG A 413 -0.73 26.96 -3.20
CA ARG A 413 0.51 27.69 -2.92
C ARG A 413 1.77 27.08 -3.55
N ILE A 414 1.65 25.96 -4.28
CA ILE A 414 2.77 25.33 -5.00
C ILE A 414 2.94 26.04 -6.33
N LYS A 415 4.17 26.48 -6.62
CA LYS A 415 4.52 26.98 -7.97
C LYS A 415 4.53 25.80 -8.94
N GLU A 416 4.05 26.02 -10.18
CA GLU A 416 4.13 24.98 -11.20
C GLU A 416 5.58 24.58 -11.46
N PRO A 417 5.93 23.27 -11.44
CA PRO A 417 7.24 22.84 -11.84
C PRO A 417 7.49 23.27 -13.28
N GLN A 418 8.63 23.92 -13.52
CA GLN A 418 9.09 24.15 -14.90
C GLN A 418 9.53 22.78 -15.43
N VAL A 419 8.68 22.14 -16.22
CA VAL A 419 9.11 21.01 -17.04
C VAL A 419 9.93 21.63 -18.17
N GLU A 420 11.26 21.52 -18.11
CA GLU A 420 12.08 21.77 -19.29
C GLU A 420 11.57 20.84 -20.39
N GLU A 421 10.96 21.41 -21.42
CA GLU A 421 10.66 20.69 -22.64
C GLU A 421 11.99 20.11 -23.12
N ALA A 422 12.15 18.80 -22.97
CA ALA A 422 13.23 18.10 -23.63
C ALA A 422 13.06 18.36 -25.12
N LYS A 423 13.86 19.29 -25.65
CA LYS A 423 13.97 19.52 -27.07
C LYS A 423 14.27 18.20 -27.73
N SER A 424 13.27 17.70 -28.46
CA SER A 424 13.32 16.55 -29.38
C SER A 424 14.48 16.63 -30.36
#